data_949ad99414b8d4d13921ab16d696121d
#
_entry.id   949ad99414b8d4d13921ab16d696121d
#
_cell.length_a   1.000
_cell.length_b   1.000
_cell.length_c   1.000
_cell.angle_alpha   90.00
_cell.angle_beta   90.00
_cell.angle_gamma   90.00
#
_symmetry.space_group_name_H-M   'P 1'
#
loop_
_entity.id
_entity.type
_entity.pdbx_description
1 polymer ?
#
loop_
_entity_poly.entity_id
_entity_poly.type
_entity_poly.pdbx_seq_one_letter_code
_entity_poly.pdbx_strand_id
1 'polypeptide(L)'
;MKLIRLICAVIFAIIIARCTEKETQVEVSSVSLNTATIEMVEGETFSLVATVLPKDAEYDKVIWASSNASVARVNSGTVTAIKEGITTITASAGGKSATCSVKVSTRVVAVTSITLDKTSLSMKVGETETITATVNPDNATDKTVTWGSSDVSVATVADGIVTAKSPGTVTVTAKSGIYTTDCNVTVTVDIESLSLDKTNLSLSIGETAQLTATVKPDNATDKNVSWTSSDETVAKVDDGKVTAVKSGKATIIAKCGDKTAECEVTVYAKVTGVKLSSSSLRMMSGDKASLKATITPDNTMNKNISWSSDNETVAVVNNGEVTAKAEGKATITVTTEDGQYTATCSVTVTNDITSFVYAEYYGGSMSIINDLIQYGSKLNFGVKNNSKKTIKVKSVQLIDGVTEAKGNVMNIGYEIEGGSSAAWSITIGIYGIHKPIAEFIYEYEGNEYSTRAQYREIRW
;
A
#
# COMPACT_ATOMS: atom_id res chain seq x y z
N MET A 1 -36.96 18.00 150.38
CA MET A 1 -37.23 17.04 149.28
C MET A 1 -38.46 17.35 148.41
N LYS A 2 -39.19 18.37 148.66
CA LYS A 2 -40.39 18.75 147.78
C LYS A 2 -40.06 19.83 146.77
N LEU A 3 -39.01 20.63 146.93
CA LEU A 3 -38.68 21.77 146.07
C LEU A 3 -37.87 21.30 144.81
N ILE A 4 -37.12 20.20 144.83
CA ILE A 4 -36.29 19.70 143.70
C ILE A 4 -37.19 18.92 142.67
N ARG A 5 -38.32 18.38 143.03
CA ARG A 5 -39.27 17.69 142.16
C ARG A 5 -40.03 18.65 141.27
N LEU A 6 -40.20 19.93 141.70
CA LEU A 6 -40.99 20.92 140.92
C LEU A 6 -40.15 21.64 139.82
N ILE A 7 -38.78 21.73 139.99
CA ILE A 7 -37.86 22.31 139.05
C ILE A 7 -37.55 21.33 137.90
N CYS A 8 -37.44 20.06 138.12
CA CYS A 8 -37.26 19.06 137.10
C CYS A 8 -38.50 18.90 136.17
N ALA A 9 -39.72 19.15 136.66
CA ALA A 9 -40.92 18.99 135.89
C ALA A 9 -41.12 20.17 134.93
N VAL A 10 -40.71 21.42 135.31
CA VAL A 10 -40.77 22.65 134.49
C VAL A 10 -39.71 22.66 133.37
N ILE A 11 -38.52 22.16 133.65
CA ILE A 11 -37.38 22.10 132.65
C ILE A 11 -37.70 21.03 131.61
N PHE A 12 -38.38 19.88 131.97
CA PHE A 12 -38.79 18.89 131.05
C PHE A 12 -39.93 19.23 130.16
N ALA A 13 -40.86 20.12 130.59
CA ALA A 13 -41.94 20.66 129.77
C ALA A 13 -41.45 21.75 128.81
N ILE A 14 -40.37 22.54 129.06
CA ILE A 14 -39.79 23.49 128.17
C ILE A 14 -38.96 22.87 127.04
N ILE A 15 -38.36 21.67 127.28
CA ILE A 15 -37.56 20.94 126.29
C ILE A 15 -38.51 20.19 125.28
N ILE A 16 -39.70 19.80 125.65
CA ILE A 16 -40.65 19.11 124.78
C ILE A 16 -41.41 20.11 123.85
N ALA A 17 -41.52 21.45 124.27
CA ALA A 17 -42.22 22.49 123.46
C ALA A 17 -41.38 23.10 122.37
N ARG A 18 -40.03 22.67 122.25
CA ARG A 18 -39.14 23.21 121.18
C ARG A 18 -38.85 22.19 120.08
N CYS A 19 -39.52 21.06 119.91
CA CYS A 19 -39.26 20.04 118.95
C CYS A 19 -40.47 19.66 118.10
N THR A 20 -41.20 20.64 117.58
CA THR A 20 -42.13 20.43 116.52
C THR A 20 -42.31 21.70 115.71
N GLU A 21 -41.14 22.33 115.28
CA GLU A 21 -41.26 23.06 113.96
C GLU A 21 -40.98 22.01 112.91
N LYS A 22 -42.07 21.61 112.24
CA LYS A 22 -42.02 20.87 110.98
C LYS A 22 -41.41 21.79 109.98
N GLU A 23 -40.06 21.66 109.72
CA GLU A 23 -39.53 22.30 108.56
C GLU A 23 -40.38 21.90 107.37
N THR A 24 -41.07 22.87 106.76
CA THR A 24 -41.88 22.66 105.57
C THR A 24 -40.87 22.58 104.43
N GLN A 25 -40.47 21.30 104.05
CA GLN A 25 -39.67 21.04 102.88
C GLN A 25 -40.28 21.76 101.67
N VAL A 26 -39.51 22.68 101.05
CA VAL A 26 -39.99 23.38 99.87
C VAL A 26 -39.92 22.41 98.67
N GLU A 27 -41.11 21.97 98.26
CA GLU A 27 -41.26 20.98 97.16
C GLU A 27 -40.97 21.65 95.81
N VAL A 28 -40.42 20.88 94.82
CA VAL A 28 -40.23 21.27 93.47
C VAL A 28 -41.64 21.56 92.86
N SER A 29 -41.86 22.76 92.39
CA SER A 29 -43.06 23.17 91.70
C SER A 29 -42.99 22.93 90.20
N SER A 30 -41.82 23.15 89.59
CA SER A 30 -41.64 22.94 88.18
C SER A 30 -40.18 22.65 87.81
N VAL A 31 -39.97 21.92 86.72
CA VAL A 31 -38.68 21.76 85.99
C VAL A 31 -38.88 22.34 84.58
N SER A 32 -37.93 23.12 84.09
CA SER A 32 -37.92 23.60 82.71
C SER A 32 -36.55 23.39 82.10
N LEU A 33 -36.49 23.33 80.78
CA LEU A 33 -35.25 23.22 80.00
C LEU A 33 -35.03 24.53 79.20
N ASN A 34 -33.77 24.85 78.95
CA ASN A 34 -33.40 26.00 78.14
C ASN A 34 -33.89 25.91 76.71
N THR A 35 -34.20 24.71 76.18
CA THR A 35 -34.89 24.50 74.89
C THR A 35 -35.77 23.22 74.94
N ALA A 36 -36.82 23.19 74.13
CA ALA A 36 -37.71 22.05 73.95
C ALA A 36 -37.33 21.17 72.75
N THR A 37 -36.52 21.67 71.83
CA THR A 37 -36.05 20.90 70.66
C THR A 37 -34.61 21.18 70.33
N ILE A 38 -33.88 20.18 69.85
CA ILE A 38 -32.49 20.27 69.36
C ILE A 38 -32.40 19.49 68.04
N GLU A 39 -31.78 20.10 67.05
CA GLU A 39 -31.26 19.34 65.85
C GLU A 39 -29.76 19.25 65.93
N MET A 40 -29.22 18.07 65.75
CA MET A 40 -27.79 17.72 65.90
C MET A 40 -27.35 16.82 64.77
N VAL A 41 -26.08 16.85 64.41
CA VAL A 41 -25.46 15.88 63.55
C VAL A 41 -24.69 14.83 64.37
N GLU A 42 -24.66 13.59 63.97
CA GLU A 42 -23.86 12.53 64.61
C GLU A 42 -22.48 13.01 65.06
N GLY A 43 -22.14 12.71 66.33
CA GLY A 43 -20.90 13.13 66.97
C GLY A 43 -20.94 14.50 67.65
N GLU A 44 -21.96 15.29 67.47
CA GLU A 44 -22.10 16.62 68.12
C GLU A 44 -22.54 16.46 69.57
N THR A 45 -22.25 17.50 70.37
CA THR A 45 -22.70 17.59 71.77
C THR A 45 -23.47 18.90 71.97
N PHE A 46 -24.50 18.88 72.81
CA PHE A 46 -25.29 20.06 73.17
C PHE A 46 -25.53 20.06 74.69
N SER A 47 -25.47 21.26 75.32
CA SER A 47 -25.69 21.40 76.73
C SER A 47 -27.15 21.83 77.01
N LEU A 48 -27.92 20.89 77.54
CA LEU A 48 -29.24 21.20 78.12
C LEU A 48 -29.07 21.68 79.55
N VAL A 49 -29.75 22.73 79.92
CA VAL A 49 -29.75 23.29 81.25
C VAL A 49 -31.14 23.15 81.87
N ALA A 50 -31.25 22.42 82.96
CA ALA A 50 -32.51 22.31 83.73
C ALA A 50 -32.56 23.43 84.79
N THR A 51 -33.67 24.12 84.80
CA THR A 51 -34.01 25.09 85.84
C THR A 51 -35.12 24.52 86.72
N VAL A 52 -34.87 24.38 88.01
CA VAL A 52 -35.83 23.87 89.01
C VAL A 52 -36.35 25.06 89.82
N LEU A 53 -37.68 25.14 89.97
CA LEU A 53 -38.30 26.18 90.77
C LEU A 53 -39.15 25.57 91.86
N PRO A 54 -39.32 26.27 93.01
CA PRO A 54 -38.55 27.49 93.38
C PRO A 54 -37.05 27.15 93.60
N LYS A 55 -36.20 28.17 93.62
CA LYS A 55 -34.75 27.98 93.74
C LYS A 55 -34.27 27.34 95.06
N ASP A 56 -35.10 27.45 96.09
CA ASP A 56 -34.91 26.93 97.44
C ASP A 56 -35.58 25.54 97.61
N ALA A 57 -36.11 24.94 96.49
CA ALA A 57 -36.67 23.58 96.55
C ALA A 57 -35.59 22.56 96.88
N GLU A 58 -35.96 21.64 97.77
CA GLU A 58 -35.10 20.57 98.17
C GLU A 58 -35.28 19.34 97.28
N TYR A 59 -34.25 18.92 96.60
CA TYR A 59 -34.16 17.69 95.79
C TYR A 59 -32.72 17.20 95.74
N ASP A 60 -32.51 15.90 95.54
CA ASP A 60 -31.18 15.32 95.55
C ASP A 60 -30.36 15.75 94.38
N LYS A 61 -30.88 15.65 93.18
CA LYS A 61 -30.23 16.03 91.91
C LYS A 61 -31.22 16.00 90.75
N VAL A 62 -30.90 16.64 89.71
CA VAL A 62 -31.60 16.48 88.42
C VAL A 62 -31.23 15.14 87.82
N ILE A 63 -32.18 14.31 87.55
CA ILE A 63 -32.05 13.00 86.92
C ILE A 63 -32.30 13.23 85.44
N TRP A 64 -31.35 12.81 84.62
CA TRP A 64 -31.41 12.90 83.17
C TRP A 64 -31.61 11.51 82.59
N ALA A 65 -32.51 11.40 81.57
CA ALA A 65 -32.77 10.18 80.84
C ALA A 65 -33.00 10.44 79.35
N SER A 66 -32.54 9.51 78.54
CA SER A 66 -32.85 9.47 77.11
C SER A 66 -33.83 8.35 76.85
N SER A 67 -34.89 8.61 76.06
CA SER A 67 -35.86 7.56 75.66
C SER A 67 -35.23 6.54 74.69
N ASN A 68 -34.17 6.93 73.96
CA ASN A 68 -33.39 6.05 73.14
C ASN A 68 -31.92 6.48 73.15
N ALA A 69 -31.15 5.86 74.01
CA ALA A 69 -29.70 6.11 74.17
C ALA A 69 -28.84 5.70 72.97
N SER A 70 -29.37 4.93 72.03
CA SER A 70 -28.70 4.59 70.77
C SER A 70 -28.80 5.73 69.75
N VAL A 71 -29.76 6.67 69.88
CA VAL A 71 -29.90 7.89 69.07
C VAL A 71 -29.11 9.05 69.69
N ALA A 72 -29.37 9.35 70.98
CA ALA A 72 -28.59 10.32 71.72
C ALA A 72 -28.51 9.94 73.20
N ARG A 73 -27.35 10.18 73.80
CA ARG A 73 -27.12 9.96 75.25
C ARG A 73 -27.09 11.28 75.97
N VAL A 74 -27.48 11.27 77.23
CA VAL A 74 -27.37 12.45 78.09
C VAL A 74 -26.55 12.10 79.32
N ASN A 75 -25.66 12.96 79.72
CA ASN A 75 -24.94 12.86 80.97
C ASN A 75 -24.82 14.25 81.61
N SER A 76 -25.43 14.44 82.76
CA SER A 76 -25.45 15.73 83.53
C SER A 76 -25.81 16.93 82.62
N GLY A 77 -26.84 16.73 81.75
CA GLY A 77 -27.32 17.75 80.82
C GLY A 77 -26.56 17.82 79.51
N THR A 78 -25.38 17.19 79.36
CA THR A 78 -24.69 17.12 78.07
C THR A 78 -25.30 16.02 77.21
N VAL A 79 -25.95 16.40 76.13
CA VAL A 79 -26.49 15.51 75.11
C VAL A 79 -25.40 15.22 74.07
N THR A 80 -25.19 13.92 73.75
CA THR A 80 -24.26 13.49 72.68
C THR A 80 -25.06 12.76 71.62
N ALA A 81 -25.02 13.23 70.37
CA ALA A 81 -25.64 12.59 69.21
C ALA A 81 -24.84 11.37 68.80
N ILE A 82 -25.52 10.18 68.69
CA ILE A 82 -24.84 8.88 68.45
C ILE A 82 -25.21 8.37 67.07
N LYS A 83 -26.49 8.40 66.70
CA LYS A 83 -26.98 7.82 65.44
C LYS A 83 -28.25 8.52 64.97
N GLU A 84 -28.43 8.57 63.69
CA GLU A 84 -29.67 9.14 63.08
C GLU A 84 -30.96 8.61 63.73
N GLY A 85 -31.87 9.53 63.97
CA GLY A 85 -33.16 9.23 64.60
C GLY A 85 -33.68 10.37 65.42
N ILE A 86 -34.81 10.12 66.16
CA ILE A 86 -35.41 11.06 67.08
C ILE A 86 -35.49 10.41 68.46
N THR A 87 -35.11 11.15 69.49
CA THR A 87 -35.20 10.72 70.89
C THR A 87 -35.65 11.88 71.78
N THR A 88 -36.16 11.58 72.96
CA THR A 88 -36.57 12.58 73.93
C THR A 88 -35.63 12.51 75.13
N ILE A 89 -35.02 13.62 75.46
CA ILE A 89 -34.26 13.77 76.71
C ILE A 89 -35.19 14.33 77.78
N THR A 90 -35.21 13.68 78.92
CA THR A 90 -36.01 14.10 80.07
C THR A 90 -35.12 14.51 81.24
N ALA A 91 -35.34 15.67 81.80
CA ALA A 91 -34.78 16.11 83.09
C ALA A 91 -35.86 16.05 84.17
N SER A 92 -35.59 15.34 85.27
CA SER A 92 -36.52 15.18 86.38
C SER A 92 -35.90 15.58 87.69
N ALA A 93 -36.67 16.29 88.58
CA ALA A 93 -36.30 16.61 89.93
C ALA A 93 -37.57 16.79 90.74
N GLY A 94 -37.60 16.21 92.00
CA GLY A 94 -38.71 16.30 92.95
C GLY A 94 -40.09 15.90 92.37
N GLY A 95 -40.10 14.85 91.50
CA GLY A 95 -41.33 14.36 90.89
C GLY A 95 -41.89 15.20 89.69
N LYS A 96 -41.20 16.31 89.30
CA LYS A 96 -41.50 17.09 88.14
C LYS A 96 -40.51 16.80 87.03
N SER A 97 -40.92 17.02 85.79
CA SER A 97 -40.04 16.79 84.66
C SER A 97 -40.27 17.76 83.51
N ALA A 98 -39.23 17.96 82.70
CA ALA A 98 -39.26 18.64 81.40
C ALA A 98 -38.59 17.80 80.33
N THR A 99 -39.05 17.94 79.10
CA THR A 99 -38.54 17.15 78.01
C THR A 99 -37.99 18.03 76.89
N CYS A 100 -36.99 17.52 76.17
CA CYS A 100 -36.45 18.11 74.96
C CYS A 100 -36.44 17.01 73.86
N SER A 101 -37.01 17.28 72.71
CA SER A 101 -36.93 16.45 71.51
C SER A 101 -35.59 16.67 70.83
N VAL A 102 -34.84 15.61 70.59
CA VAL A 102 -33.53 15.64 69.91
C VAL A 102 -33.67 14.88 68.59
N LYS A 103 -33.45 15.58 67.46
CA LYS A 103 -33.37 15.00 66.13
C LYS A 103 -31.88 14.94 65.74
N VAL A 104 -31.41 13.74 65.49
CA VAL A 104 -30.04 13.50 65.01
C VAL A 104 -30.09 13.12 63.53
N SER A 105 -29.30 13.79 62.67
CA SER A 105 -29.10 13.48 61.27
C SER A 105 -27.72 12.89 61.03
N THR A 106 -27.60 12.12 59.97
CA THR A 106 -26.32 11.58 59.55
C THR A 106 -25.35 12.70 59.15
N ARG A 107 -24.08 12.48 59.41
CA ARG A 107 -23.04 13.39 58.97
C ARG A 107 -22.77 13.16 57.49
N VAL A 108 -23.13 14.12 56.62
CA VAL A 108 -22.81 14.07 55.17
C VAL A 108 -21.35 14.45 54.99
N VAL A 109 -20.54 13.54 54.47
CA VAL A 109 -19.20 13.81 53.99
C VAL A 109 -19.24 13.99 52.49
N ALA A 110 -18.99 15.21 52.02
CA ALA A 110 -19.04 15.50 50.60
C ALA A 110 -17.82 14.93 49.85
N VAL A 111 -18.04 14.62 48.58
CA VAL A 111 -16.94 14.30 47.66
C VAL A 111 -16.06 15.55 47.49
N THR A 112 -14.74 15.37 47.48
CA THR A 112 -13.76 16.45 47.28
C THR A 112 -12.98 16.31 46.00
N SER A 113 -12.90 15.09 45.43
CA SER A 113 -12.30 14.84 44.12
C SER A 113 -12.68 13.44 43.62
N ILE A 114 -12.50 13.25 42.29
CA ILE A 114 -12.55 11.94 41.60
C ILE A 114 -11.28 11.82 40.75
N THR A 115 -10.69 10.63 40.72
CA THR A 115 -9.51 10.32 39.92
C THR A 115 -9.70 9.02 39.16
N LEU A 116 -8.99 8.86 38.02
CA LEU A 116 -8.95 7.63 37.24
C LEU A 116 -7.58 6.98 37.34
N ASP A 117 -7.54 5.66 37.26
CA ASP A 117 -6.31 4.85 37.14
C ASP A 117 -5.63 5.02 35.77
N LYS A 118 -6.41 5.37 34.73
CA LYS A 118 -5.93 5.59 33.35
C LYS A 118 -6.48 6.90 32.79
N THR A 119 -5.61 7.76 32.25
CA THR A 119 -5.98 9.06 31.62
C THR A 119 -5.98 8.97 30.09
N SER A 120 -5.46 7.86 29.54
CA SER A 120 -5.51 7.57 28.11
C SER A 120 -5.58 6.07 27.86
N LEU A 121 -6.28 5.68 26.79
CA LEU A 121 -6.37 4.31 26.28
C LEU A 121 -6.15 4.30 24.79
N SER A 122 -5.45 3.26 24.29
CA SER A 122 -5.39 2.92 22.86
C SER A 122 -5.97 1.52 22.70
N MET A 123 -7.02 1.39 21.89
CA MET A 123 -7.79 0.17 21.74
C MET A 123 -8.03 -0.12 20.25
N LYS A 124 -8.21 -1.40 19.93
CA LYS A 124 -8.71 -1.80 18.61
C LYS A 124 -10.23 -1.93 18.63
N VAL A 125 -10.85 -1.75 17.49
CA VAL A 125 -12.31 -1.97 17.36
C VAL A 125 -12.67 -3.35 17.86
N GLY A 126 -13.71 -3.42 18.72
CA GLY A 126 -14.20 -4.66 19.36
C GLY A 126 -13.56 -4.98 20.70
N GLU A 127 -12.48 -4.33 21.10
CA GLU A 127 -11.86 -4.51 22.41
C GLU A 127 -12.65 -3.84 23.53
N THR A 128 -12.48 -4.34 24.75
CA THR A 128 -13.01 -3.79 25.99
C THR A 128 -11.89 -3.58 26.99
N GLU A 129 -11.91 -2.43 27.69
CA GLU A 129 -10.95 -2.10 28.75
C GLU A 129 -11.68 -1.50 29.95
N THR A 130 -11.15 -1.74 31.13
CA THR A 130 -11.71 -1.20 32.37
C THR A 130 -10.91 0.01 32.85
N ILE A 131 -11.60 1.08 33.19
CA ILE A 131 -11.10 2.26 33.86
C ILE A 131 -11.69 2.29 35.26
N THR A 132 -10.87 2.44 36.29
CA THR A 132 -11.30 2.50 37.68
C THR A 132 -11.32 3.94 38.16
N ALA A 133 -12.47 4.38 38.66
CA ALA A 133 -12.63 5.67 39.31
C ALA A 133 -12.48 5.56 40.83
N THR A 134 -11.70 6.43 41.44
CA THR A 134 -11.56 6.58 42.88
C THR A 134 -12.15 7.89 43.34
N VAL A 135 -13.15 7.82 44.24
CA VAL A 135 -13.83 8.96 44.83
C VAL A 135 -13.21 9.29 46.17
N ASN A 136 -12.82 10.52 46.38
CA ASN A 136 -12.24 10.99 47.64
C ASN A 136 -13.17 11.99 48.37
N PRO A 137 -13.15 11.97 49.72
CA PRO A 137 -12.42 11.06 50.58
C PRO A 137 -13.08 9.69 50.65
N ASP A 138 -12.35 8.67 51.11
CA ASP A 138 -12.85 7.28 51.20
C ASP A 138 -14.12 7.13 52.05
N ASN A 139 -14.39 8.05 52.97
CA ASN A 139 -15.58 8.08 53.79
C ASN A 139 -16.68 9.00 53.25
N ALA A 140 -16.59 9.43 51.98
CA ALA A 140 -17.66 10.20 51.36
C ALA A 140 -19.01 9.45 51.44
N THR A 141 -20.07 10.19 51.75
CA THR A 141 -21.41 9.63 51.99
C THR A 141 -22.01 9.07 50.69
N ASP A 142 -21.84 9.81 49.59
CA ASP A 142 -22.26 9.38 48.24
C ASP A 142 -21.03 9.20 47.37
N LYS A 143 -20.77 7.95 46.96
CA LYS A 143 -19.66 7.59 46.09
C LYS A 143 -20.14 7.18 44.69
N THR A 144 -21.35 7.53 44.34
CA THR A 144 -21.90 7.22 43.01
C THR A 144 -21.06 7.86 41.92
N VAL A 145 -20.62 7.02 40.96
CA VAL A 145 -19.92 7.48 39.75
C VAL A 145 -20.84 7.30 38.55
N THR A 146 -21.01 8.34 37.78
CA THR A 146 -21.67 8.30 36.49
C THR A 146 -20.66 8.43 35.37
N TRP A 147 -20.85 7.67 34.29
CA TRP A 147 -19.93 7.61 33.16
C TRP A 147 -20.58 8.16 31.91
N GLY A 148 -19.80 8.83 31.09
CA GLY A 148 -20.23 9.34 29.79
C GLY A 148 -19.14 9.23 28.74
N SER A 149 -19.53 9.08 27.48
CA SER A 149 -18.65 9.18 26.31
C SER A 149 -19.03 10.37 25.47
N SER A 150 -18.06 11.11 24.99
CA SER A 150 -18.31 12.26 24.10
C SER A 150 -18.85 11.83 22.73
N ASP A 151 -18.58 10.57 22.30
CA ASP A 151 -19.13 9.98 21.08
C ASP A 151 -19.32 8.46 21.26
N VAL A 152 -20.58 8.06 21.44
CA VAL A 152 -20.98 6.65 21.64
C VAL A 152 -20.87 5.81 20.36
N SER A 153 -20.66 6.42 19.20
CA SER A 153 -20.41 5.71 17.94
C SER A 153 -18.97 5.21 17.87
N VAL A 154 -18.02 5.89 18.54
CA VAL A 154 -16.61 5.53 18.61
C VAL A 154 -16.34 4.58 19.78
N ALA A 155 -16.76 4.95 20.99
CA ALA A 155 -16.70 4.06 22.16
C ALA A 155 -17.84 4.34 23.14
N THR A 156 -18.33 3.28 23.79
CA THR A 156 -19.30 3.37 24.91
C THR A 156 -18.61 3.06 26.22
N VAL A 157 -19.17 3.58 27.31
CA VAL A 157 -18.72 3.25 28.66
C VAL A 157 -19.93 2.90 29.54
N ALA A 158 -19.80 1.83 30.30
CA ALA A 158 -20.79 1.42 31.32
C ALA A 158 -20.02 0.87 32.53
N ASP A 159 -20.27 1.41 33.70
CA ASP A 159 -19.62 1.02 34.96
C ASP A 159 -18.08 0.96 34.90
N GLY A 160 -17.48 1.92 34.13
CA GLY A 160 -16.06 1.98 33.90
C GLY A 160 -15.53 1.04 32.81
N ILE A 161 -16.37 0.17 32.23
CA ILE A 161 -15.99 -0.69 31.10
C ILE A 161 -16.18 0.09 29.80
N VAL A 162 -15.07 0.38 29.12
CA VAL A 162 -15.03 1.03 27.81
C VAL A 162 -15.08 -0.04 26.73
N THR A 163 -15.98 0.13 25.74
CA THR A 163 -16.10 -0.77 24.57
C THR A 163 -15.85 0.03 23.31
N ALA A 164 -14.81 -0.33 22.54
CA ALA A 164 -14.41 0.28 21.29
C ALA A 164 -15.32 -0.19 20.14
N LYS A 165 -15.95 0.73 19.39
CA LYS A 165 -16.91 0.41 18.31
C LYS A 165 -16.44 0.77 16.91
N SER A 166 -15.85 1.96 16.73
CA SER A 166 -15.34 2.42 15.44
C SER A 166 -14.08 3.26 15.63
N PRO A 167 -13.22 3.39 14.60
CA PRO A 167 -11.99 4.17 14.72
C PRO A 167 -12.31 5.66 14.97
N GLY A 168 -11.53 6.27 15.83
CA GLY A 168 -11.67 7.67 16.23
C GLY A 168 -11.08 7.94 17.59
N THR A 169 -11.23 9.18 18.06
CA THR A 169 -10.82 9.60 19.41
C THR A 169 -12.00 10.17 20.15
N VAL A 170 -12.22 9.71 21.39
CA VAL A 170 -13.28 10.19 22.27
C VAL A 170 -12.77 10.44 23.66
N THR A 171 -13.48 11.27 24.41
CA THR A 171 -13.25 11.48 25.84
C THR A 171 -14.31 10.70 26.64
N VAL A 172 -13.83 9.82 27.51
CA VAL A 172 -14.66 9.16 28.51
C VAL A 172 -14.53 9.94 29.81
N THR A 173 -15.69 10.42 30.33
CA THR A 173 -15.77 11.23 31.56
C THR A 173 -16.40 10.43 32.68
N ALA A 174 -15.74 10.39 33.84
CA ALA A 174 -16.30 9.93 35.11
C ALA A 174 -16.70 11.15 35.95
N LYS A 175 -17.90 11.10 36.56
CA LYS A 175 -18.44 12.17 37.39
C LYS A 175 -18.96 11.63 38.72
N SER A 176 -18.57 12.29 39.82
CA SER A 176 -19.13 12.07 41.16
C SER A 176 -19.42 13.43 41.81
N GLY A 177 -20.70 13.65 42.15
CA GLY A 177 -21.17 14.97 42.60
C GLY A 177 -20.92 16.05 41.55
N ILE A 178 -20.14 17.07 41.91
CA ILE A 178 -19.74 18.17 40.99
C ILE A 178 -18.39 17.96 40.33
N TYR A 179 -17.64 16.93 40.72
CA TYR A 179 -16.30 16.64 40.23
C TYR A 179 -16.32 15.73 39.03
N THR A 180 -15.48 16.01 38.04
CA THR A 180 -15.31 15.23 36.82
C THR A 180 -13.84 14.94 36.58
N THR A 181 -13.54 13.84 35.89
CA THR A 181 -12.20 13.48 35.41
C THR A 181 -12.35 12.72 34.09
N ASP A 182 -11.35 12.86 33.21
CA ASP A 182 -11.43 12.40 31.82
C ASP A 182 -10.34 11.37 31.49
N CYS A 183 -10.68 10.45 30.61
CA CYS A 183 -9.77 9.54 29.92
C CYS A 183 -9.91 9.69 28.40
N ASN A 184 -8.83 9.99 27.70
CA ASN A 184 -8.79 10.04 26.25
C ASN A 184 -8.68 8.64 25.66
N VAL A 185 -9.65 8.22 24.85
CA VAL A 185 -9.69 6.90 24.23
C VAL A 185 -9.47 7.06 22.73
N THR A 186 -8.42 6.41 22.20
CA THR A 186 -8.15 6.32 20.77
C THR A 186 -8.46 4.90 20.30
N VAL A 187 -9.37 4.77 19.35
CA VAL A 187 -9.76 3.50 18.74
C VAL A 187 -9.17 3.41 17.35
N THR A 188 -8.51 2.29 17.05
CA THR A 188 -7.82 2.05 15.77
C THR A 188 -8.32 0.78 15.09
N VAL A 189 -8.14 0.74 13.77
CA VAL A 189 -8.33 -0.44 12.92
C VAL A 189 -7.06 -0.68 12.14
N ASP A 190 -6.48 -1.85 12.26
CA ASP A 190 -5.27 -2.24 11.54
C ASP A 190 -5.54 -2.46 10.05
N ILE A 191 -4.47 -2.39 9.27
CA ILE A 191 -4.50 -2.77 7.87
C ILE A 191 -4.45 -4.30 7.76
N GLU A 192 -5.41 -4.90 7.07
CA GLU A 192 -5.46 -6.34 6.78
C GLU A 192 -4.70 -6.66 5.49
N SER A 193 -4.91 -5.85 4.44
CA SER A 193 -4.28 -6.05 3.14
C SER A 193 -4.05 -4.74 2.39
N LEU A 194 -3.04 -4.77 1.52
CA LEU A 194 -2.74 -3.78 0.50
C LEU A 194 -2.66 -4.48 -0.85
N SER A 195 -3.29 -3.93 -1.88
CA SER A 195 -3.27 -4.46 -3.24
C SER A 195 -3.11 -3.34 -4.27
N LEU A 196 -2.59 -3.69 -5.46
CA LEU A 196 -2.52 -2.81 -6.61
C LEU A 196 -3.53 -3.24 -7.68
N ASP A 197 -4.03 -2.27 -8.46
CA ASP A 197 -4.90 -2.50 -9.62
C ASP A 197 -4.18 -3.25 -10.76
N LYS A 198 -2.84 -3.17 -10.82
CA LYS A 198 -1.99 -3.83 -11.81
C LYS A 198 -0.75 -4.42 -11.14
N THR A 199 -0.41 -5.64 -11.53
CA THR A 199 0.81 -6.34 -11.07
C THR A 199 1.93 -6.30 -12.10
N ASN A 200 1.63 -5.89 -13.33
CA ASN A 200 2.59 -5.75 -14.42
C ASN A 200 2.28 -4.52 -15.26
N LEU A 201 3.31 -3.81 -15.68
CA LEU A 201 3.24 -2.70 -16.64
C LEU A 201 4.27 -2.89 -17.74
N SER A 202 3.86 -2.55 -18.97
CA SER A 202 4.73 -2.48 -20.13
C SER A 202 4.66 -1.05 -20.68
N LEU A 203 5.78 -0.35 -20.70
CA LEU A 203 5.85 1.06 -21.07
C LEU A 203 7.02 1.29 -22.04
N SER A 204 6.85 2.21 -22.99
CA SER A 204 7.97 2.75 -23.77
C SER A 204 8.65 3.89 -23.00
N ILE A 205 9.93 4.13 -23.28
CA ILE A 205 10.66 5.25 -22.65
C ILE A 205 9.89 6.57 -22.83
N GLY A 206 9.65 7.26 -21.70
CA GLY A 206 8.92 8.53 -21.60
C GLY A 206 7.41 8.37 -21.41
N GLU A 207 6.86 7.15 -21.48
CA GLU A 207 5.45 6.91 -21.15
C GLU A 207 5.23 6.89 -19.64
N THR A 208 4.00 7.16 -19.25
CA THR A 208 3.56 7.14 -17.86
C THR A 208 2.31 6.26 -17.68
N ALA A 209 2.20 5.62 -16.51
CA ALA A 209 1.01 4.87 -16.13
C ALA A 209 0.67 5.15 -14.67
N GLN A 210 -0.61 5.14 -14.32
CA GLN A 210 -1.07 5.26 -12.95
C GLN A 210 -1.31 3.86 -12.36
N LEU A 211 -0.75 3.62 -11.17
CA LEU A 211 -1.07 2.52 -10.28
C LEU A 211 -1.97 3.04 -9.17
N THR A 212 -2.99 2.26 -8.83
CA THR A 212 -3.90 2.56 -7.72
C THR A 212 -3.74 1.51 -6.64
N ALA A 213 -3.41 1.97 -5.43
CA ALA A 213 -3.32 1.12 -4.25
C ALA A 213 -4.67 1.08 -3.52
N THR A 214 -5.08 -0.10 -3.09
CA THR A 214 -6.28 -0.32 -2.28
C THR A 214 -5.89 -0.91 -0.94
N VAL A 215 -6.20 -0.19 0.14
CA VAL A 215 -6.01 -0.61 1.54
C VAL A 215 -7.31 -1.18 2.07
N LYS A 216 -7.28 -2.33 2.70
CA LYS A 216 -8.42 -2.95 3.38
C LYS A 216 -8.10 -3.21 4.86
N PRO A 217 -9.12 -3.11 5.74
CA PRO A 217 -10.51 -2.73 5.46
C PRO A 217 -10.64 -1.22 5.14
N ASP A 218 -11.78 -0.81 4.58
CA ASP A 218 -12.01 0.58 4.15
C ASP A 218 -11.99 1.60 5.30
N ASN A 219 -12.20 1.15 6.53
CA ASN A 219 -12.13 1.94 7.76
C ASN A 219 -10.79 1.81 8.50
N ALA A 220 -9.73 1.27 7.87
CA ALA A 220 -8.38 1.26 8.46
C ALA A 220 -7.96 2.68 8.87
N THR A 221 -7.32 2.79 10.04
CA THR A 221 -6.98 4.08 10.63
C THR A 221 -5.87 4.79 9.87
N ASP A 222 -4.83 4.07 9.46
CA ASP A 222 -3.78 4.57 8.60
C ASP A 222 -3.94 4.00 7.20
N LYS A 223 -4.04 4.88 6.20
CA LYS A 223 -4.13 4.55 4.77
C LYS A 223 -3.04 5.21 3.95
N ASN A 224 -2.03 5.76 4.59
CA ASN A 224 -0.93 6.41 3.91
C ASN A 224 -0.09 5.39 3.15
N VAL A 225 -0.09 5.47 1.83
CA VAL A 225 0.69 4.59 0.96
C VAL A 225 1.96 5.33 0.55
N SER A 226 3.10 4.72 0.83
CA SER A 226 4.39 5.15 0.30
C SER A 226 4.78 4.31 -0.91
N TRP A 227 5.48 4.93 -1.86
CA TRP A 227 5.86 4.32 -3.11
C TRP A 227 7.38 4.34 -3.29
N THR A 228 7.93 3.25 -3.79
CA THR A 228 9.35 3.14 -4.12
C THR A 228 9.57 2.35 -5.40
N SER A 229 10.67 2.60 -6.08
CA SER A 229 11.12 1.81 -7.22
C SER A 229 12.41 1.07 -6.86
N SER A 230 12.54 -0.18 -7.32
CA SER A 230 13.77 -0.96 -7.17
C SER A 230 14.92 -0.40 -8.01
N ASP A 231 14.60 0.33 -9.11
CA ASP A 231 15.57 1.01 -9.97
C ASP A 231 14.96 2.27 -10.60
N GLU A 232 15.23 3.42 -10.00
CA GLU A 232 14.74 4.72 -10.48
C GLU A 232 15.40 5.16 -11.81
N THR A 233 16.50 4.52 -12.22
CA THR A 233 17.09 4.77 -13.53
C THR A 233 16.28 4.13 -14.66
N VAL A 234 15.50 3.08 -14.36
CA VAL A 234 14.60 2.39 -15.28
C VAL A 234 13.19 2.96 -15.21
N ALA A 235 12.61 3.03 -14.01
CA ALA A 235 11.27 3.57 -13.79
C ALA A 235 11.21 4.33 -12.47
N LYS A 236 10.63 5.54 -12.49
CA LYS A 236 10.35 6.34 -11.30
C LYS A 236 8.90 6.21 -10.92
N VAL A 237 8.60 6.42 -9.63
CA VAL A 237 7.23 6.48 -9.14
C VAL A 237 7.05 7.68 -8.21
N ASP A 238 5.92 8.38 -8.37
CA ASP A 238 5.49 9.48 -7.54
C ASP A 238 3.98 9.39 -7.37
N ASP A 239 3.52 9.17 -6.15
CA ASP A 239 2.10 8.95 -5.79
C ASP A 239 1.38 7.97 -6.76
N GLY A 240 2.03 6.82 -7.00
CA GLY A 240 1.55 5.77 -7.89
C GLY A 240 1.69 6.07 -9.39
N LYS A 241 2.09 7.28 -9.78
CA LYS A 241 2.38 7.60 -11.17
C LYS A 241 3.77 7.08 -11.54
N VAL A 242 3.80 6.02 -12.32
CA VAL A 242 5.02 5.41 -12.85
C VAL A 242 5.45 6.15 -14.11
N THR A 243 6.72 6.50 -14.20
CA THR A 243 7.35 7.14 -15.38
C THR A 243 8.50 6.29 -15.89
N ALA A 244 8.42 5.82 -17.13
CA ALA A 244 9.46 5.04 -17.78
C ALA A 244 10.64 5.94 -18.20
N VAL A 245 11.86 5.65 -17.72
CA VAL A 245 13.06 6.48 -17.91
C VAL A 245 14.03 5.84 -18.90
N LYS A 246 14.37 4.56 -18.70
CA LYS A 246 15.34 3.81 -19.49
C LYS A 246 14.87 2.38 -19.68
N SER A 247 15.21 1.77 -20.83
CA SER A 247 14.84 0.38 -21.08
C SER A 247 15.46 -0.56 -20.05
N GLY A 248 14.64 -1.48 -19.53
CA GLY A 248 15.01 -2.41 -18.49
C GLY A 248 13.79 -2.92 -17.71
N LYS A 249 14.05 -3.48 -16.54
CA LYS A 249 13.01 -3.93 -15.61
C LYS A 249 13.21 -3.25 -14.25
N ALA A 250 12.12 -2.85 -13.63
CA ALA A 250 12.07 -2.36 -12.27
C ALA A 250 10.80 -2.89 -11.58
N THR A 251 10.83 -3.00 -10.25
CA THR A 251 9.65 -3.31 -9.44
C THR A 251 9.23 -2.06 -8.70
N ILE A 252 7.97 -1.66 -8.86
CA ILE A 252 7.35 -0.61 -8.06
C ILE A 252 6.71 -1.26 -6.86
N ILE A 253 7.03 -0.73 -5.67
CA ILE A 253 6.56 -1.24 -4.38
C ILE A 253 5.72 -0.17 -3.72
N ALA A 254 4.46 -0.50 -3.43
CA ALA A 254 3.58 0.26 -2.55
C ALA A 254 3.67 -0.32 -1.14
N LYS A 255 3.74 0.53 -0.12
CA LYS A 255 3.78 0.14 1.29
C LYS A 255 2.83 0.98 2.13
N CYS A 256 2.04 0.32 2.98
CA CYS A 256 1.18 0.94 3.98
C CYS A 256 1.30 0.14 5.29
N GLY A 257 1.83 0.77 6.35
CA GLY A 257 2.17 0.07 7.58
C GLY A 257 3.19 -1.06 7.35
N ASP A 258 2.80 -2.29 7.70
CA ASP A 258 3.57 -3.53 7.48
C ASP A 258 3.24 -4.24 6.16
N LYS A 259 2.22 -3.80 5.41
CA LYS A 259 1.76 -4.42 4.17
C LYS A 259 2.45 -3.82 2.96
N THR A 260 2.78 -4.68 1.99
CA THR A 260 3.38 -4.30 0.71
C THR A 260 2.62 -4.92 -0.45
N ALA A 261 2.65 -4.25 -1.60
CA ALA A 261 2.16 -4.75 -2.88
C ALA A 261 3.11 -4.29 -3.99
N GLU A 262 3.30 -5.14 -5.00
CA GLU A 262 4.32 -4.96 -6.03
C GLU A 262 3.73 -4.96 -7.43
N CYS A 263 4.36 -4.20 -8.33
CA CYS A 263 4.10 -4.19 -9.75
C CYS A 263 5.43 -4.28 -10.51
N GLU A 264 5.58 -5.33 -11.34
CA GLU A 264 6.72 -5.42 -12.27
C GLU A 264 6.54 -4.45 -13.43
N VAL A 265 7.55 -3.62 -13.68
CA VAL A 265 7.56 -2.66 -14.79
C VAL A 265 8.64 -3.08 -15.78
N THR A 266 8.22 -3.36 -17.02
CA THR A 266 9.15 -3.55 -18.15
C THR A 266 9.12 -2.32 -19.02
N VAL A 267 10.26 -1.65 -19.14
CA VAL A 267 10.43 -0.48 -20.01
C VAL A 267 11.13 -0.89 -21.30
N TYR A 268 10.50 -0.61 -22.43
CA TYR A 268 10.99 -0.86 -23.77
C TYR A 268 11.64 0.39 -24.38
N ALA A 269 12.68 0.16 -25.18
CA ALA A 269 13.26 1.23 -25.96
C ALA A 269 12.29 1.70 -27.07
N LYS A 270 12.37 2.96 -27.46
CA LYS A 270 11.69 3.47 -28.67
C LYS A 270 12.37 2.93 -29.90
N VAL A 271 11.63 2.80 -31.00
CA VAL A 271 12.20 2.50 -32.32
C VAL A 271 13.13 3.66 -32.71
N THR A 272 14.33 3.32 -33.21
CA THR A 272 15.33 4.29 -33.70
C THR A 272 15.67 4.06 -35.17
N GLY A 273 15.14 3.00 -35.76
CA GLY A 273 15.33 2.73 -37.19
C GLY A 273 14.82 1.38 -37.64
N VAL A 274 14.82 1.17 -38.95
CA VAL A 274 14.52 -0.09 -39.62
C VAL A 274 15.54 -0.34 -40.72
N LYS A 275 15.89 -1.59 -40.96
CA LYS A 275 16.78 -2.01 -42.04
C LYS A 275 16.14 -3.16 -42.82
N LEU A 276 16.42 -3.21 -44.14
CA LEU A 276 16.06 -4.33 -44.99
C LEU A 276 17.23 -5.28 -45.20
N SER A 277 16.93 -6.56 -45.42
CA SER A 277 17.91 -7.60 -45.74
C SER A 277 18.64 -7.36 -47.06
N SER A 278 18.04 -6.57 -47.95
CA SER A 278 18.64 -6.13 -49.22
C SER A 278 18.20 -4.73 -49.57
N SER A 279 19.10 -3.92 -50.13
CA SER A 279 18.82 -2.59 -50.67
C SER A 279 18.44 -2.59 -52.16
N SER A 280 18.63 -3.73 -52.85
CA SER A 280 18.25 -3.92 -54.24
C SER A 280 17.89 -5.36 -54.57
N LEU A 281 16.95 -5.53 -55.48
CA LEU A 281 16.53 -6.81 -56.05
C LEU A 281 16.54 -6.69 -57.57
N ARG A 282 17.05 -7.71 -58.24
CA ARG A 282 16.91 -7.87 -59.69
C ARG A 282 16.11 -9.16 -59.91
N MET A 283 15.02 -9.07 -60.63
CA MET A 283 14.04 -10.13 -60.76
C MET A 283 13.55 -10.25 -62.21
N MET A 284 13.15 -11.45 -62.60
CA MET A 284 12.37 -11.65 -63.82
C MET A 284 10.88 -11.47 -63.54
N SER A 285 10.09 -11.14 -64.57
CA SER A 285 8.64 -11.07 -64.46
C SER A 285 8.09 -12.42 -63.98
N GLY A 286 7.21 -12.40 -62.94
CA GLY A 286 6.65 -13.56 -62.27
C GLY A 286 7.50 -14.09 -61.09
N ASP A 287 8.71 -13.57 -60.90
CA ASP A 287 9.54 -13.98 -59.75
C ASP A 287 9.03 -13.41 -58.43
N LYS A 288 9.34 -14.14 -57.34
CA LYS A 288 9.10 -13.76 -55.97
C LYS A 288 10.42 -13.68 -55.18
N ALA A 289 10.55 -12.68 -54.32
CA ALA A 289 11.68 -12.56 -53.41
C ALA A 289 11.19 -12.12 -52.02
N SER A 290 11.90 -12.53 -50.99
CA SER A 290 11.57 -12.14 -49.60
C SER A 290 12.52 -11.07 -49.10
N LEU A 291 11.98 -9.95 -48.63
CA LEU A 291 12.68 -8.92 -47.87
C LEU A 291 12.34 -9.07 -46.40
N LYS A 292 13.39 -9.16 -45.56
CA LYS A 292 13.22 -9.15 -44.11
C LYS A 292 13.52 -7.75 -43.59
N ALA A 293 12.58 -7.19 -42.84
CA ALA A 293 12.80 -5.94 -42.07
C ALA A 293 13.33 -6.29 -40.67
N THR A 294 14.28 -5.49 -40.22
CA THR A 294 14.84 -5.58 -38.84
C THR A 294 14.74 -4.21 -38.20
N ILE A 295 13.97 -4.12 -37.12
CA ILE A 295 13.77 -2.91 -36.34
C ILE A 295 14.89 -2.78 -35.33
N THR A 296 15.31 -1.57 -35.04
CA THR A 296 16.36 -1.25 -34.06
C THR A 296 15.82 -0.27 -33.02
N PRO A 297 16.10 -0.50 -31.71
CA PRO A 297 16.69 -1.68 -31.11
C PRO A 297 15.70 -2.86 -31.00
N ASP A 298 16.19 -4.06 -30.74
CA ASP A 298 15.39 -5.29 -30.66
C ASP A 298 14.34 -5.30 -29.54
N ASN A 299 14.60 -4.57 -28.46
CA ASN A 299 13.78 -4.50 -27.26
C ASN A 299 12.73 -3.39 -27.32
N THR A 300 12.23 -3.07 -28.50
CA THR A 300 11.08 -2.17 -28.67
C THR A 300 9.76 -2.87 -28.40
N MET A 301 8.78 -2.15 -27.87
CA MET A 301 7.44 -2.69 -27.64
C MET A 301 6.66 -2.85 -28.93
N ASN A 302 6.63 -1.79 -29.74
CA ASN A 302 5.92 -1.77 -31.01
C ASN A 302 6.86 -2.17 -32.16
N LYS A 303 6.60 -3.35 -32.74
CA LYS A 303 7.33 -3.88 -33.91
C LYS A 303 6.50 -3.88 -35.18
N ASN A 304 5.40 -3.17 -35.20
CA ASN A 304 4.53 -3.09 -36.34
C ASN A 304 5.20 -2.32 -37.48
N ILE A 305 5.09 -2.87 -38.70
CA ILE A 305 5.63 -2.28 -39.92
C ILE A 305 4.56 -2.34 -41.02
N SER A 306 4.61 -1.40 -41.92
CA SER A 306 3.85 -1.37 -43.18
C SER A 306 4.77 -1.47 -44.36
N TRP A 307 4.28 -2.00 -45.46
CA TRP A 307 4.99 -2.14 -46.72
C TRP A 307 4.25 -1.42 -47.83
N SER A 308 5.00 -0.79 -48.73
CA SER A 308 4.44 -0.15 -49.91
C SER A 308 5.37 -0.28 -51.11
N SER A 309 4.80 -0.19 -52.29
CA SER A 309 5.52 -0.06 -53.57
C SER A 309 5.16 1.28 -54.20
N ASP A 310 6.12 1.99 -54.74
CA ASP A 310 5.87 3.23 -55.51
C ASP A 310 5.34 2.94 -56.91
N ASN A 311 5.49 1.67 -57.38
CA ASN A 311 4.98 1.24 -58.69
C ASN A 311 4.48 -0.21 -58.65
N GLU A 312 3.22 -0.41 -58.29
CA GLU A 312 2.59 -1.70 -58.19
C GLU A 312 2.33 -2.41 -59.53
N THR A 313 2.50 -1.68 -60.67
CA THR A 313 2.43 -2.31 -61.99
C THR A 313 3.72 -3.07 -62.30
N VAL A 314 4.85 -2.69 -61.70
CA VAL A 314 6.14 -3.33 -61.88
C VAL A 314 6.39 -4.37 -60.78
N ALA A 315 6.20 -4.01 -59.49
CA ALA A 315 6.37 -4.93 -58.39
C ALA A 315 5.39 -4.61 -57.26
N VAL A 316 4.82 -5.64 -56.64
CA VAL A 316 4.00 -5.54 -55.44
C VAL A 316 4.71 -6.17 -54.27
N VAL A 317 4.36 -5.73 -53.04
CA VAL A 317 4.86 -6.31 -51.79
C VAL A 317 3.71 -6.66 -50.87
N ASN A 318 3.81 -7.84 -50.27
CA ASN A 318 2.88 -8.26 -49.23
C ASN A 318 3.67 -8.91 -48.08
N ASN A 319 3.68 -8.29 -46.90
CA ASN A 319 4.42 -8.77 -45.70
C ASN A 319 5.88 -9.11 -46.02
N GLY A 320 6.53 -8.29 -46.86
CA GLY A 320 7.92 -8.48 -47.24
C GLY A 320 8.14 -9.45 -48.42
N GLU A 321 7.12 -10.17 -48.90
CA GLU A 321 7.20 -10.92 -50.15
C GLU A 321 6.97 -9.99 -51.34
N VAL A 322 8.04 -9.73 -52.10
CA VAL A 322 8.02 -8.94 -53.34
C VAL A 322 7.68 -9.86 -54.51
N THR A 323 6.69 -9.50 -55.33
CA THR A 323 6.33 -10.21 -56.58
C THR A 323 6.57 -9.26 -57.75
N ALA A 324 7.44 -9.64 -58.68
CA ALA A 324 7.71 -8.95 -59.93
C ALA A 324 6.57 -9.17 -60.93
N LYS A 325 5.98 -8.12 -61.49
CA LYS A 325 4.85 -8.22 -62.42
C LYS A 325 5.25 -7.90 -63.88
N ALA A 326 5.81 -6.74 -64.11
CA ALA A 326 6.19 -6.27 -65.43
C ALA A 326 7.54 -5.62 -65.43
N GLU A 327 8.18 -5.56 -66.59
CA GLU A 327 9.47 -4.92 -66.78
C GLU A 327 9.44 -3.44 -66.35
N GLY A 328 10.48 -3.03 -65.63
CA GLY A 328 10.59 -1.65 -65.13
C GLY A 328 11.33 -1.59 -63.79
N LYS A 329 11.13 -0.44 -63.10
CA LYS A 329 11.69 -0.20 -61.76
C LYS A 329 10.60 0.15 -60.80
N ALA A 330 10.73 -0.34 -59.57
CA ALA A 330 9.90 0.00 -58.43
C ALA A 330 10.76 0.15 -57.19
N THR A 331 10.30 0.91 -56.21
CA THR A 331 10.92 1.03 -54.90
C THR A 331 9.96 0.44 -53.85
N ILE A 332 10.40 -0.59 -53.18
CA ILE A 332 9.69 -1.15 -52.04
C ILE A 332 10.15 -0.40 -50.79
N THR A 333 9.18 0.11 -50.02
CA THR A 333 9.42 0.84 -48.79
C THR A 333 8.79 0.08 -47.63
N VAL A 334 9.55 -0.10 -46.56
CA VAL A 334 9.03 -0.51 -45.26
C VAL A 334 9.01 0.70 -44.35
N THR A 335 7.92 0.86 -43.57
CA THR A 335 7.75 1.95 -42.60
C THR A 335 7.36 1.38 -41.26
N THR A 336 8.03 1.80 -40.18
CA THR A 336 7.65 1.42 -38.83
C THR A 336 6.45 2.25 -38.36
N GLU A 337 5.53 1.66 -37.61
CA GLU A 337 4.42 2.40 -37.01
C GLU A 337 4.92 3.39 -35.95
N ASP A 338 5.81 2.94 -35.05
CA ASP A 338 6.48 3.81 -34.09
C ASP A 338 7.66 4.55 -34.74
N GLY A 339 7.65 5.86 -34.62
CA GLY A 339 8.71 6.74 -35.10
C GLY A 339 8.76 6.96 -36.62
N GLN A 340 7.92 6.28 -37.43
CA GLN A 340 7.81 6.44 -38.89
C GLN A 340 9.15 6.30 -39.62
N TYR A 341 10.05 5.48 -39.13
CA TYR A 341 11.33 5.17 -39.78
C TYR A 341 11.10 4.33 -41.01
N THR A 342 11.83 4.65 -42.10
CA THR A 342 11.71 3.98 -43.38
C THR A 342 13.02 3.34 -43.83
N ALA A 343 12.89 2.24 -44.60
CA ALA A 343 14.01 1.67 -45.37
C ALA A 343 13.46 1.26 -46.75
N THR A 344 14.30 1.37 -47.77
CA THR A 344 13.91 1.15 -49.16
C THR A 344 14.73 0.05 -49.82
N CYS A 345 14.12 -0.65 -50.76
CA CYS A 345 14.77 -1.60 -51.67
C CYS A 345 14.37 -1.26 -53.10
N SER A 346 15.37 -0.98 -53.94
CA SER A 346 15.16 -0.76 -55.37
C SER A 346 14.94 -2.10 -56.08
N VAL A 347 13.82 -2.28 -56.75
CA VAL A 347 13.50 -3.48 -57.53
C VAL A 347 13.59 -3.16 -59.01
N THR A 348 14.44 -3.91 -59.70
CA THR A 348 14.51 -3.85 -61.17
C THR A 348 13.96 -5.17 -61.73
N VAL A 349 12.88 -5.08 -62.45
CA VAL A 349 12.30 -6.24 -63.18
C VAL A 349 12.73 -6.15 -64.65
N THR A 350 13.30 -7.24 -65.15
CA THR A 350 13.72 -7.34 -66.53
C THR A 350 13.47 -8.77 -67.03
N ASN A 351 13.12 -8.89 -68.29
CA ASN A 351 12.99 -10.18 -68.96
C ASN A 351 14.26 -10.56 -69.72
N ASP A 352 15.31 -9.71 -69.71
CA ASP A 352 16.59 -10.01 -70.30
C ASP A 352 17.36 -11.02 -69.42
N ILE A 353 17.34 -12.29 -69.85
CA ILE A 353 18.02 -13.41 -69.21
C ILE A 353 19.54 -13.20 -69.07
N THR A 354 20.16 -12.41 -69.96
CA THR A 354 21.61 -12.14 -69.92
C THR A 354 22.03 -11.46 -68.63
N SER A 355 21.12 -10.77 -67.97
CA SER A 355 21.32 -10.12 -66.68
C SER A 355 21.48 -11.10 -65.51
N PHE A 356 21.16 -12.35 -65.67
CA PHE A 356 21.17 -13.39 -64.63
C PHE A 356 22.16 -14.54 -64.92
N VAL A 357 22.61 -14.64 -66.13
CA VAL A 357 23.53 -15.71 -66.57
C VAL A 357 24.91 -15.11 -66.85
N TYR A 358 25.92 -15.62 -66.20
CA TYR A 358 27.27 -15.17 -66.41
C TYR A 358 28.27 -16.33 -66.34
N ALA A 359 29.37 -16.20 -67.04
CA ALA A 359 30.45 -17.16 -66.98
C ALA A 359 31.53 -16.72 -65.99
N GLU A 360 32.10 -17.67 -65.31
CA GLU A 360 33.22 -17.49 -64.35
C GLU A 360 34.40 -18.37 -64.67
N TYR A 361 35.61 -17.89 -64.31
CA TYR A 361 36.83 -18.67 -64.36
C TYR A 361 37.12 -19.23 -62.98
N TYR A 362 37.28 -20.54 -62.86
CA TYR A 362 37.53 -21.27 -61.64
C TYR A 362 38.98 -21.75 -61.42
N GLY A 363 39.92 -21.32 -62.28
CA GLY A 363 41.31 -21.73 -62.20
C GLY A 363 41.64 -22.86 -63.20
N GLY A 364 42.79 -23.48 -63.07
CA GLY A 364 43.21 -24.58 -63.92
C GLY A 364 44.71 -24.88 -63.80
N SER A 365 45.16 -25.96 -64.41
CA SER A 365 46.58 -26.26 -64.56
C SER A 365 47.11 -25.71 -65.87
N MET A 366 48.07 -24.79 -65.81
CA MET A 366 48.57 -24.07 -67.00
C MET A 366 50.08 -24.14 -67.10
N SER A 367 50.57 -24.17 -68.33
CA SER A 367 51.90 -23.83 -68.66
C SER A 367 51.87 -22.54 -69.51
N ILE A 368 52.61 -21.53 -69.04
CA ILE A 368 52.65 -20.21 -69.66
C ILE A 368 54.12 -19.97 -70.10
N ILE A 369 54.34 -19.67 -71.36
CA ILE A 369 55.64 -19.26 -71.94
C ILE A 369 55.44 -18.02 -72.74
N ASN A 370 56.19 -16.94 -72.41
CA ASN A 370 56.07 -15.63 -73.09
C ASN A 370 54.64 -15.10 -73.17
N ASP A 371 53.88 -15.10 -72.04
CA ASP A 371 52.51 -14.70 -71.91
C ASP A 371 51.49 -15.53 -72.73
N LEU A 372 51.94 -16.63 -73.32
CA LEU A 372 51.10 -17.55 -74.08
C LEU A 372 50.84 -18.83 -73.26
N ILE A 373 49.52 -19.17 -73.16
CA ILE A 373 49.14 -20.44 -72.52
C ILE A 373 49.38 -21.58 -73.53
N GLN A 374 50.16 -22.57 -73.09
CA GLN A 374 50.65 -23.64 -73.93
C GLN A 374 49.61 -24.73 -74.21
N TYR A 375 49.84 -25.48 -75.31
CA TYR A 375 49.04 -26.65 -75.64
C TYR A 375 49.01 -27.68 -74.48
N GLY A 376 47.82 -28.24 -74.24
CA GLY A 376 47.60 -29.19 -73.14
C GLY A 376 47.23 -28.53 -71.83
N SER A 377 47.32 -27.21 -71.67
CA SER A 377 46.85 -26.52 -70.46
C SER A 377 45.39 -26.77 -70.29
N LYS A 378 44.93 -26.97 -69.00
CA LYS A 378 43.57 -27.14 -68.66
C LYS A 378 43.05 -25.91 -67.93
N LEU A 379 41.99 -25.35 -68.42
CA LEU A 379 41.31 -24.19 -67.85
C LEU A 379 39.88 -24.56 -67.40
N ASN A 380 39.53 -24.22 -66.21
CA ASN A 380 38.20 -24.49 -65.68
C ASN A 380 37.38 -23.21 -65.77
N PHE A 381 36.35 -23.25 -66.60
CA PHE A 381 35.37 -22.17 -66.73
C PHE A 381 33.99 -22.75 -66.44
N GLY A 382 33.07 -21.94 -65.99
CA GLY A 382 31.72 -22.35 -65.75
C GLY A 382 30.73 -21.27 -66.06
N VAL A 383 29.47 -21.67 -66.03
CA VAL A 383 28.31 -20.81 -66.19
C VAL A 383 27.52 -20.86 -64.90
N LYS A 384 27.19 -19.72 -64.36
CA LYS A 384 26.32 -19.55 -63.20
C LYS A 384 24.99 -18.97 -63.67
N ASN A 385 23.91 -19.63 -63.33
CA ASN A 385 22.55 -19.22 -63.65
C ASN A 385 21.89 -18.70 -62.36
N ASN A 386 21.87 -17.41 -62.12
CA ASN A 386 21.21 -16.78 -60.99
C ASN A 386 19.71 -16.46 -61.25
N SER A 387 19.20 -16.79 -62.43
CA SER A 387 17.75 -16.73 -62.68
C SER A 387 17.05 -17.85 -61.93
N LYS A 388 15.71 -17.83 -61.87
CA LYS A 388 14.88 -18.96 -61.40
C LYS A 388 14.47 -19.90 -62.53
N LYS A 389 14.94 -19.66 -63.73
CA LYS A 389 14.58 -20.41 -64.93
C LYS A 389 15.72 -21.31 -65.35
N THR A 390 15.39 -22.47 -65.93
CA THR A 390 16.42 -23.37 -66.50
C THR A 390 16.94 -22.82 -67.82
N ILE A 391 18.25 -22.86 -68.03
CA ILE A 391 18.90 -22.56 -69.27
C ILE A 391 19.59 -23.83 -69.82
N LYS A 392 19.77 -23.91 -71.11
CA LYS A 392 20.55 -25.00 -71.73
C LYS A 392 21.83 -24.45 -72.34
N VAL A 393 22.96 -24.81 -71.73
CA VAL A 393 24.30 -24.47 -72.28
C VAL A 393 24.55 -25.39 -73.48
N LYS A 394 24.60 -24.78 -74.61
CA LYS A 394 24.79 -25.51 -75.90
C LYS A 394 26.21 -25.83 -76.19
N SER A 395 27.05 -24.81 -76.05
CA SER A 395 28.49 -24.95 -76.43
C SER A 395 29.36 -23.96 -75.68
N VAL A 396 30.66 -24.19 -75.65
CA VAL A 396 31.68 -23.24 -75.23
C VAL A 396 32.79 -23.19 -76.28
N GLN A 397 33.30 -22.00 -76.53
CA GLN A 397 34.41 -21.76 -77.46
C GLN A 397 35.46 -20.92 -76.72
N LEU A 398 36.74 -21.27 -76.85
CA LEU A 398 37.81 -20.45 -76.42
C LEU A 398 38.16 -19.38 -77.47
N ILE A 399 38.36 -18.19 -77.02
CA ILE A 399 38.73 -17.05 -77.84
C ILE A 399 40.08 -16.53 -77.33
N ASP A 400 41.01 -16.23 -78.21
CA ASP A 400 42.25 -15.48 -77.84
C ASP A 400 41.86 -14.06 -77.46
N GLY A 401 42.12 -13.67 -76.21
CA GLY A 401 41.74 -12.38 -75.69
C GLY A 401 42.51 -11.17 -76.24
N VAL A 402 43.51 -11.40 -77.09
CA VAL A 402 44.28 -10.35 -77.77
C VAL A 402 43.96 -10.30 -79.24
N THR A 403 43.96 -11.42 -79.93
CA THR A 403 43.73 -11.50 -81.37
C THR A 403 42.27 -11.75 -81.76
N GLU A 404 41.40 -12.05 -80.78
CA GLU A 404 40.03 -12.51 -80.96
C GLU A 404 39.86 -13.76 -81.85
N ALA A 405 40.97 -14.46 -82.12
CA ALA A 405 40.92 -15.72 -82.84
C ALA A 405 40.12 -16.78 -82.10
N LYS A 406 39.13 -17.37 -82.79
CA LYS A 406 38.25 -18.38 -82.23
C LYS A 406 38.84 -19.78 -82.41
N GLY A 407 38.95 -20.51 -81.29
CA GLY A 407 39.29 -21.91 -81.29
C GLY A 407 38.12 -22.84 -81.60
N ASN A 408 38.32 -24.12 -81.41
CA ASN A 408 37.28 -25.10 -81.66
C ASN A 408 36.09 -24.95 -80.70
N VAL A 409 34.89 -25.18 -81.18
CA VAL A 409 33.64 -25.21 -80.40
C VAL A 409 33.53 -26.59 -79.75
N MET A 410 33.33 -26.56 -78.42
CA MET A 410 32.98 -27.75 -77.68
C MET A 410 31.46 -27.77 -77.41
N ASN A 411 30.76 -28.74 -77.96
CA ASN A 411 29.34 -28.91 -77.71
C ASN A 411 29.12 -29.49 -76.30
N ILE A 412 28.24 -28.91 -75.55
CA ILE A 412 27.97 -29.26 -74.18
C ILE A 412 26.60 -29.92 -74.01
N GLY A 413 25.52 -29.23 -74.42
CA GLY A 413 24.19 -29.73 -74.33
C GLY A 413 23.67 -29.92 -72.89
N TYR A 414 24.12 -29.15 -71.93
CA TYR A 414 23.79 -29.31 -70.49
C TYR A 414 22.80 -28.26 -70.00
N GLU A 415 21.80 -28.74 -69.23
CA GLU A 415 20.82 -27.84 -68.62
C GLU A 415 21.30 -27.41 -67.24
N ILE A 416 21.19 -26.14 -66.91
CA ILE A 416 21.48 -25.51 -65.63
C ILE A 416 20.17 -24.94 -65.07
N GLU A 417 19.71 -25.54 -63.99
CA GLU A 417 18.52 -25.03 -63.28
C GLU A 417 18.77 -23.66 -62.67
N GLY A 418 17.72 -22.92 -62.43
CA GLY A 418 17.77 -21.63 -61.79
C GLY A 418 18.42 -21.70 -60.40
N GLY A 419 19.33 -20.77 -60.12
CA GLY A 419 20.11 -20.73 -58.90
C GLY A 419 21.32 -21.66 -58.87
N SER A 420 21.56 -22.41 -59.93
CA SER A 420 22.64 -23.41 -60.03
C SER A 420 23.79 -22.95 -60.90
N SER A 421 24.88 -23.70 -60.88
CA SER A 421 26.07 -23.51 -61.79
C SER A 421 26.64 -24.82 -62.28
N ALA A 422 27.30 -24.79 -63.41
CA ALA A 422 28.07 -25.92 -63.90
C ALA A 422 29.40 -25.40 -64.42
N ALA A 423 30.43 -26.23 -64.28
CA ALA A 423 31.76 -25.90 -64.71
C ALA A 423 32.35 -27.04 -65.58
N TRP A 424 33.19 -26.66 -66.52
CA TRP A 424 33.83 -27.55 -67.46
C TRP A 424 35.35 -27.28 -67.49
N SER A 425 36.12 -28.32 -67.66
CA SER A 425 37.55 -28.26 -67.91
C SER A 425 37.79 -28.23 -69.40
N ILE A 426 38.36 -27.16 -69.91
CA ILE A 426 38.65 -26.98 -71.34
C ILE A 426 40.14 -27.18 -71.50
N THR A 427 40.52 -28.15 -72.37
CA THR A 427 41.93 -28.32 -72.74
C THR A 427 42.31 -27.45 -73.95
N ILE A 428 43.39 -26.73 -73.79
CA ILE A 428 43.92 -25.90 -74.87
C ILE A 428 44.44 -26.77 -76.00
N GLY A 429 43.76 -26.79 -77.13
CA GLY A 429 44.09 -27.59 -78.32
C GLY A 429 44.88 -26.84 -79.37
N ILE A 430 45.26 -25.58 -79.11
CA ILE A 430 46.08 -24.73 -80.02
C ILE A 430 47.28 -24.18 -79.27
N TYR A 431 48.37 -23.93 -79.99
CA TYR A 431 49.52 -23.28 -79.41
C TYR A 431 49.36 -21.74 -79.32
N GLY A 432 49.65 -21.16 -78.14
CA GLY A 432 49.85 -19.79 -77.99
C GLY A 432 48.58 -18.95 -77.94
N ILE A 433 47.64 -19.27 -77.00
CA ILE A 433 46.54 -18.39 -76.70
C ILE A 433 46.94 -17.32 -75.65
N HIS A 434 46.63 -16.05 -75.96
CA HIS A 434 46.81 -14.96 -75.05
C HIS A 434 45.49 -14.69 -74.28
N LYS A 435 45.59 -14.60 -72.96
CA LYS A 435 44.46 -14.22 -72.09
C LYS A 435 43.14 -14.87 -72.51
N PRO A 436 43.00 -16.21 -72.48
CA PRO A 436 41.86 -16.91 -73.04
C PRO A 436 40.51 -16.42 -72.45
N ILE A 437 39.53 -16.30 -73.33
CA ILE A 437 38.15 -16.00 -73.00
C ILE A 437 37.34 -17.24 -73.36
N ALA A 438 36.53 -17.74 -72.39
CA ALA A 438 35.57 -18.76 -72.69
C ALA A 438 34.21 -18.08 -73.01
N GLU A 439 33.79 -18.24 -74.27
CA GLU A 439 32.45 -17.80 -74.68
C GLU A 439 31.47 -19.01 -74.60
N PHE A 440 30.47 -18.92 -73.74
CA PHE A 440 29.41 -19.91 -73.62
C PHE A 440 28.18 -19.45 -74.40
N ILE A 441 27.65 -20.31 -75.25
CA ILE A 441 26.38 -20.12 -75.94
C ILE A 441 25.35 -20.92 -75.16
N TYR A 442 24.29 -20.28 -74.72
CA TYR A 442 23.17 -20.94 -74.01
C TYR A 442 21.84 -20.55 -74.67
N GLU A 443 20.87 -21.43 -74.48
CA GLU A 443 19.48 -21.23 -74.95
C GLU A 443 18.53 -21.01 -73.76
N TYR A 444 17.68 -20.05 -73.96
CA TYR A 444 16.58 -19.78 -73.08
C TYR A 444 15.31 -19.41 -73.89
N GLU A 445 14.19 -20.15 -73.71
CA GLU A 445 12.91 -19.93 -74.41
C GLU A 445 13.11 -19.89 -75.94
N GLY A 446 13.93 -20.76 -76.51
CA GLY A 446 14.19 -20.88 -77.94
C GLY A 446 15.12 -19.85 -78.55
N ASN A 447 15.61 -18.89 -77.75
CA ASN A 447 16.60 -17.88 -78.18
C ASN A 447 18.00 -18.24 -77.71
N GLU A 448 19.02 -17.95 -78.54
CA GLU A 448 20.42 -18.13 -78.18
C GLU A 448 21.01 -16.85 -77.64
N TYR A 449 21.79 -17.01 -76.56
CA TYR A 449 22.50 -15.96 -75.89
C TYR A 449 23.95 -16.37 -75.66
N SER A 450 24.83 -15.37 -75.37
CA SER A 450 26.21 -15.71 -75.02
C SER A 450 26.62 -14.99 -73.71
N THR A 451 27.53 -15.64 -73.00
CA THR A 451 28.24 -15.02 -71.85
C THR A 451 29.71 -15.36 -71.91
N ARG A 452 30.56 -14.47 -71.45
CA ARG A 452 32.03 -14.66 -71.54
C ARG A 452 32.66 -14.58 -70.18
N ALA A 453 33.58 -15.52 -69.89
CA ALA A 453 34.50 -15.49 -68.77
C ALA A 453 35.92 -15.29 -69.26
N GLN A 454 36.58 -14.28 -68.76
CA GLN A 454 37.98 -14.03 -69.04
C GLN A 454 38.89 -14.69 -68.04
N TYR A 455 39.99 -15.31 -68.44
CA TYR A 455 41.07 -15.72 -67.61
C TYR A 455 41.58 -14.58 -66.75
N ARG A 456 41.69 -14.81 -65.48
CA ARG A 456 42.31 -13.91 -64.49
C ARG A 456 43.50 -14.60 -63.91
N GLU A 457 44.69 -13.97 -64.00
CA GLU A 457 45.87 -14.42 -63.30
C GLU A 457 45.59 -14.35 -61.78
N ILE A 458 45.58 -15.51 -61.10
CA ILE A 458 45.51 -15.56 -59.68
C ILE A 458 46.94 -15.35 -59.15
N ARG A 459 47.27 -14.12 -58.73
CA ARG A 459 48.50 -13.90 -57.99
C ARG A 459 48.26 -14.36 -56.53
N TRP A 460 49.04 -15.39 -56.16
CA TRP A 460 49.08 -15.89 -54.79
C TRP A 460 49.86 -14.95 -53.87
#